data_dac4eda4fac593d1130cc74903166b3b
#
_entry.id   dac4eda4fac593d1130cc74903166b3b
#
_cell.length_a   1.000
_cell.length_b   1.000
_cell.length_c   1.000
_cell.angle_alpha   90.00
_cell.angle_beta   90.00
_cell.angle_gamma   90.00
#
_symmetry.space_group_name_H-M   'P 1'
#
loop_
_entity.id
_entity.type
_entity.pdbx_description
1 polymer ?
#
loop_
_entity_poly.entity_id
_entity_poly.type
_entity_poly.pdbx_seq_one_letter_code
_entity_poly.pdbx_strand_id
1 'polypeptide(L)'
;WPHENTDWFPYLDDITETFVQIAKAVAHYEPLVIAAKHPDAVCAELEESLSAEEMENVRIYECDNNDTWARDHAFITLIPAAEGSDIPIEGTAVSAAPTEQGVCDYGKNAVVSFEDGDASDYGKNAVASCRLLDFRFNGWGEKFAADKDNLINRTLYARGVFGGERVDYDDFVLEGGSIESDGRGTVLTTSVCLMAPNRNQPMTQAEVEQVLKERLCARKIVWFDHGQLIGDDTDGHIDTIVRLCPDNTLLYVGCDDENDPQYADLHALEQQLKVATDADGNPYRLLRLPMPDALYDDGDRLPATYANFLIINGAVIVPTYAQEENDARALALVAEAFPGYDIIGIDSRTIVRQHGSIHCLTMQYPAECRLAK
;
A
#
# COMPACT_ATOMS: atom_id res chain seq x y z
N TRP A 1 -6.29 -5.25 14.04
CA TRP A 1 -5.65 -6.36 14.77
C TRP A 1 -6.48 -7.64 14.65
N PRO A 2 -5.85 -8.84 14.45
CA PRO A 2 -6.58 -10.10 14.36
C PRO A 2 -7.28 -10.44 15.70
N HIS A 3 -8.42 -11.12 15.61
CA HIS A 3 -9.18 -11.55 16.79
C HIS A 3 -10.03 -12.80 16.51
N GLU A 4 -10.70 -13.31 17.52
CA GLU A 4 -11.45 -14.58 17.49
C GLU A 4 -12.61 -14.66 16.48
N ASN A 5 -13.02 -13.55 15.87
CA ASN A 5 -14.09 -13.51 14.87
C ASN A 5 -13.58 -13.15 13.46
N THR A 6 -12.27 -13.18 13.24
CA THR A 6 -11.66 -13.06 11.92
C THR A 6 -11.30 -14.45 11.40
N ASP A 7 -10.99 -14.55 10.12
CA ASP A 7 -10.56 -15.79 9.50
C ASP A 7 -9.19 -16.28 10.00
N TRP A 8 -8.49 -15.44 10.79
CA TRP A 8 -7.26 -15.79 11.51
C TRP A 8 -7.45 -16.73 12.71
N PHE A 9 -8.69 -16.96 13.18
CA PHE A 9 -8.96 -17.71 14.41
C PHE A 9 -8.27 -19.08 14.50
N PRO A 10 -8.16 -19.90 13.42
CA PRO A 10 -7.51 -21.20 13.50
C PRO A 10 -6.02 -21.17 13.82
N TYR A 11 -5.34 -20.03 13.62
CA TYR A 11 -3.91 -19.82 13.86
C TYR A 11 -3.65 -18.42 14.44
N LEU A 12 -4.54 -18.00 15.35
CA LEU A 12 -4.54 -16.67 15.95
C LEU A 12 -3.23 -16.34 16.67
N ASP A 13 -2.66 -17.31 17.40
CA ASP A 13 -1.40 -17.09 18.13
C ASP A 13 -0.24 -16.83 17.16
N ASP A 14 -0.13 -17.62 16.08
CA ASP A 14 0.95 -17.48 15.08
C ASP A 14 0.87 -16.13 14.34
N ILE A 15 -0.35 -15.69 13.96
CA ILE A 15 -0.51 -14.42 13.26
C ILE A 15 -0.29 -13.24 14.20
N THR A 16 -0.70 -13.36 15.46
CA THR A 16 -0.48 -12.32 16.46
C THR A 16 1.00 -12.08 16.69
N GLU A 17 1.82 -13.14 16.78
CA GLU A 17 3.28 -13.01 16.86
C GLU A 17 3.84 -12.24 15.65
N THR A 18 3.34 -12.50 14.45
CA THR A 18 3.75 -11.77 13.24
C THR A 18 3.33 -10.30 13.29
N PHE A 19 2.12 -10.00 13.76
CA PHE A 19 1.64 -8.62 13.94
C PHE A 19 2.48 -7.86 14.97
N VAL A 20 2.89 -8.50 16.07
CA VAL A 20 3.80 -7.92 17.06
C VAL A 20 5.16 -7.57 16.42
N GLN A 21 5.71 -8.42 15.56
CA GLN A 21 6.96 -8.14 14.84
C GLN A 21 6.80 -6.93 13.91
N ILE A 22 5.70 -6.83 13.18
CA ILE A 22 5.40 -5.68 12.31
C ILE A 22 5.23 -4.42 13.16
N ALA A 23 4.44 -4.48 14.24
CA ALA A 23 4.21 -3.35 15.15
C ALA A 23 5.52 -2.83 15.75
N LYS A 24 6.39 -3.72 16.20
CA LYS A 24 7.72 -3.38 16.72
C LYS A 24 8.59 -2.71 15.65
N ALA A 25 8.65 -3.28 14.45
CA ALA A 25 9.41 -2.71 13.35
C ALA A 25 8.92 -1.31 12.96
N VAL A 26 7.59 -1.08 12.91
CA VAL A 26 7.03 0.25 12.61
C VAL A 26 7.27 1.21 13.77
N ALA A 27 6.96 0.82 15.01
CA ALA A 27 7.05 1.70 16.18
C ALA A 27 8.50 2.17 16.48
N HIS A 28 9.50 1.44 16.00
CA HIS A 28 10.89 1.85 16.10
C HIS A 28 11.20 3.11 15.27
N TYR A 29 10.53 3.31 14.13
CA TYR A 29 10.83 4.39 13.17
C TYR A 29 9.79 5.50 13.17
N GLU A 30 8.52 5.17 13.43
CA GLU A 30 7.43 6.13 13.28
C GLU A 30 6.21 5.78 14.13
N PRO A 31 5.27 6.75 14.34
CA PRO A 31 4.04 6.48 15.05
C PRO A 31 3.17 5.43 14.36
N LEU A 32 2.64 4.51 15.16
CA LEU A 32 1.75 3.43 14.76
C LEU A 32 0.36 3.63 15.34
N VAL A 33 -0.66 3.58 14.50
CA VAL A 33 -2.07 3.53 14.88
C VAL A 33 -2.60 2.12 14.66
N ILE A 34 -3.18 1.53 15.69
CA ILE A 34 -3.78 0.20 15.64
C ILE A 34 -5.29 0.31 15.88
N ALA A 35 -6.08 -0.21 14.93
CA ALA A 35 -7.49 -0.47 15.10
C ALA A 35 -7.66 -1.89 15.65
N ALA A 36 -8.27 -2.04 16.83
CA ALA A 36 -8.40 -3.33 17.49
C ALA A 36 -9.76 -3.47 18.17
N LYS A 37 -10.34 -4.66 18.13
CA LYS A 37 -11.56 -4.99 18.86
C LYS A 37 -11.34 -5.04 20.38
N HIS A 38 -10.15 -5.49 20.80
CA HIS A 38 -9.77 -5.65 22.21
C HIS A 38 -8.49 -4.86 22.54
N PRO A 39 -8.55 -3.52 22.63
CA PRO A 39 -7.36 -2.67 22.74
C PRO A 39 -6.51 -2.97 24.00
N ASP A 40 -7.12 -3.31 25.12
CA ASP A 40 -6.38 -3.61 26.36
C ASP A 40 -5.56 -4.92 26.22
N ALA A 41 -6.08 -5.92 25.54
CA ALA A 41 -5.35 -7.17 25.28
C ALA A 41 -4.16 -6.93 24.32
N VAL A 42 -4.37 -6.16 23.26
CA VAL A 42 -3.32 -5.78 22.32
C VAL A 42 -2.23 -4.96 23.00
N CYS A 43 -2.62 -4.02 23.87
CA CYS A 43 -1.66 -3.22 24.64
C CYS A 43 -0.77 -4.12 25.52
N ALA A 44 -1.37 -5.02 26.29
CA ALA A 44 -0.63 -5.94 27.16
C ALA A 44 0.35 -6.83 26.37
N GLU A 45 -0.04 -7.30 25.18
CA GLU A 45 0.81 -8.13 24.34
C GLU A 45 1.98 -7.35 23.75
N LEU A 46 1.75 -6.11 23.30
CA LEU A 46 2.81 -5.25 22.80
C LEU A 46 3.79 -4.82 23.90
N GLU A 47 3.31 -4.58 25.13
CA GLU A 47 4.17 -4.24 26.29
C GLU A 47 5.16 -5.37 26.66
N GLU A 48 4.86 -6.62 26.32
CA GLU A 48 5.79 -7.75 26.53
C GLU A 48 6.94 -7.77 25.53
N SER A 49 6.77 -7.16 24.35
CA SER A 49 7.67 -7.30 23.20
C SER A 49 8.36 -6.01 22.76
N LEU A 50 7.72 -4.86 23.00
CA LEU A 50 8.21 -3.53 22.63
C LEU A 50 8.90 -2.85 23.83
N SER A 51 9.91 -2.04 23.56
CA SER A 51 10.51 -1.16 24.55
C SER A 51 9.55 -0.04 24.95
N ALA A 52 9.80 0.60 26.10
CA ALA A 52 9.01 1.76 26.54
C ALA A 52 9.02 2.91 25.52
N GLU A 53 10.15 3.11 24.82
CA GLU A 53 10.30 4.13 23.78
C GLU A 53 9.45 3.80 22.54
N GLU A 54 9.46 2.54 22.11
CA GLU A 54 8.61 2.08 21.00
C GLU A 54 7.12 2.18 21.35
N MET A 55 6.73 1.84 22.59
CA MET A 55 5.34 1.99 23.08
C MET A 55 4.87 3.45 23.10
N GLU A 56 5.74 4.44 23.26
CA GLU A 56 5.38 5.86 23.12
C GLU A 56 4.89 6.22 21.72
N ASN A 57 5.30 5.46 20.69
CA ASN A 57 4.86 5.62 19.31
C ASN A 57 3.55 4.88 18.99
N VAL A 58 3.07 3.98 19.86
CA VAL A 58 1.87 3.18 19.60
C VAL A 58 0.60 3.88 20.13
N ARG A 59 -0.46 3.86 19.33
CA ARG A 59 -1.81 4.30 19.70
C ARG A 59 -2.82 3.25 19.27
N ILE A 60 -3.57 2.72 20.21
CA ILE A 60 -4.55 1.65 19.97
C ILE A 60 -5.95 2.21 20.16
N TYR A 61 -6.82 1.99 19.17
CA TYR A 61 -8.19 2.47 19.21
C TYR A 61 -9.16 1.29 19.07
N GLU A 62 -10.20 1.30 19.90
CA GLU A 62 -11.26 0.31 19.83
C GLU A 62 -12.05 0.47 18.52
N CYS A 63 -11.92 -0.50 17.64
CA CYS A 63 -12.67 -0.62 16.39
C CYS A 63 -12.98 -2.10 16.17
N ASP A 64 -14.25 -2.40 15.89
CA ASP A 64 -14.64 -3.73 15.42
C ASP A 64 -14.29 -3.85 13.93
N ASN A 65 -13.82 -4.99 13.49
CA ASN A 65 -13.41 -5.28 12.12
C ASN A 65 -13.94 -6.64 11.66
N ASN A 66 -14.10 -6.78 10.34
CA ASN A 66 -14.37 -8.07 9.72
C ASN A 66 -13.06 -8.82 9.54
N ASP A 67 -12.00 -8.11 9.07
CA ASP A 67 -10.68 -8.65 8.84
C ASP A 67 -9.60 -7.56 9.05
N THR A 68 -8.34 -7.83 8.68
CA THR A 68 -7.16 -7.03 9.05
C THR A 68 -6.53 -6.24 7.90
N TRP A 69 -7.16 -6.19 6.75
CA TRP A 69 -6.58 -5.68 5.50
C TRP A 69 -6.71 -4.15 5.37
N ALA A 70 -6.02 -3.43 6.26
CA ALA A 70 -6.10 -1.97 6.35
C ALA A 70 -5.73 -1.24 5.04
N ARG A 71 -4.90 -1.84 4.18
CA ARG A 71 -4.54 -1.27 2.89
C ARG A 71 -5.77 -0.95 2.03
N ASP A 72 -6.78 -1.80 2.08
CA ASP A 72 -7.88 -1.79 1.13
C ASP A 72 -9.08 -0.98 1.58
N HIS A 73 -9.22 -0.76 2.89
CA HIS A 73 -10.32 0.04 3.43
C HIS A 73 -9.91 1.38 4.03
N ALA A 74 -8.61 1.60 4.34
CA ALA A 74 -8.17 2.83 4.95
C ALA A 74 -8.14 4.01 3.97
N PHE A 75 -8.10 5.26 4.48
CA PHE A 75 -8.10 6.45 3.63
C PHE A 75 -6.93 6.48 2.65
N ILE A 76 -7.22 6.77 1.39
CA ILE A 76 -6.21 7.26 0.45
C ILE A 76 -6.02 8.75 0.72
N THR A 77 -4.78 9.24 0.76
CA THR A 77 -4.48 10.62 1.14
C THR A 77 -3.98 11.47 -0.02
N LEU A 78 -4.52 12.69 -0.12
CA LEU A 78 -3.97 13.74 -0.96
C LEU A 78 -3.27 14.77 -0.08
N ILE A 79 -2.04 15.13 -0.41
CA ILE A 79 -1.31 16.21 0.22
C ILE A 79 -1.17 17.39 -0.77
N PRO A 80 -1.28 18.64 -0.28
CA PRO A 80 -1.02 19.80 -1.14
C PRO A 80 0.40 19.78 -1.67
N ALA A 81 0.59 20.25 -2.89
CA ALA A 81 1.92 20.52 -3.40
C ALA A 81 2.61 21.56 -2.49
N ALA A 82 3.89 21.38 -2.19
CA ALA A 82 4.64 22.36 -1.40
C ALA A 82 4.65 23.72 -2.11
N GLU A 83 4.34 24.82 -1.37
CA GLU A 83 4.44 26.17 -1.92
C GLU A 83 5.86 26.41 -2.47
N GLY A 84 5.96 26.72 -3.75
CA GLY A 84 7.22 26.98 -4.44
C GLY A 84 7.84 25.76 -5.12
N SER A 85 7.18 24.61 -5.15
CA SER A 85 7.49 23.56 -6.13
C SER A 85 6.90 23.99 -7.48
N ASP A 86 7.53 24.97 -8.14
CA ASP A 86 7.42 25.08 -9.58
C ASP A 86 7.93 23.77 -10.15
N ILE A 87 7.03 22.85 -10.46
CA ILE A 87 7.36 21.79 -11.40
C ILE A 87 7.51 22.52 -12.72
N PRO A 88 8.74 22.66 -13.24
CA PRO A 88 8.90 23.33 -14.52
C PRO A 88 8.18 22.48 -15.55
N ILE A 89 7.29 23.10 -16.31
CA ILE A 89 6.66 22.51 -17.50
C ILE A 89 7.72 22.24 -18.60
N GLU A 90 9.01 22.45 -18.31
CA GLU A 90 10.11 22.17 -19.25
C GLU A 90 11.26 21.45 -18.52
N GLY A 91 11.50 20.24 -19.00
CA GLY A 91 12.63 19.34 -18.83
C GLY A 91 13.88 19.85 -18.13
N THR A 92 14.00 19.61 -16.81
CA THR A 92 15.31 19.46 -16.18
C THR A 92 15.19 18.44 -15.06
N ALA A 93 15.97 17.37 -15.20
CA ALA A 93 16.21 16.41 -14.15
C ALA A 93 16.82 17.13 -12.94
N VAL A 94 16.12 17.18 -11.82
CA VAL A 94 16.70 17.60 -10.55
C VAL A 94 17.24 16.35 -9.87
N SER A 95 18.56 16.17 -9.95
CA SER A 95 19.31 15.30 -9.08
C SER A 95 19.13 15.79 -7.63
N ALA A 96 18.41 15.05 -6.82
CA ALA A 96 18.35 15.28 -5.39
C ALA A 96 19.66 14.81 -4.77
N ALA A 97 20.60 15.73 -4.58
CA ALA A 97 21.72 15.50 -3.67
C ALA A 97 21.17 15.48 -2.22
N PRO A 98 21.62 14.57 -1.35
CA PRO A 98 21.16 14.53 0.03
C PRO A 98 21.59 15.82 0.74
N THR A 99 20.62 16.63 1.16
CA THR A 99 20.87 17.71 2.12
C THR A 99 20.80 17.12 3.52
N GLU A 100 21.72 17.49 4.38
CA GLU A 100 21.94 16.97 5.75
C GLU A 100 20.73 17.13 6.72
N GLN A 101 19.54 17.43 6.24
CA GLN A 101 18.30 17.54 7.03
C GLN A 101 17.08 17.33 6.12
N GLY A 102 16.88 16.12 5.65
CA GLY A 102 15.69 15.81 4.89
C GLY A 102 15.68 14.37 4.45
N VAL A 103 15.05 13.53 5.24
CA VAL A 103 14.64 12.21 4.78
C VAL A 103 13.73 12.44 3.58
N CYS A 104 14.17 12.08 2.38
CA CYS A 104 13.34 12.09 1.21
C CYS A 104 12.12 11.20 1.46
N ASP A 105 10.94 11.79 1.40
CA ASP A 105 9.66 11.14 1.69
C ASP A 105 9.25 10.23 0.52
N TYR A 106 10.01 9.16 0.31
CA TYR A 106 9.70 8.10 -0.65
C TYR A 106 8.97 6.99 0.09
N GLY A 107 7.75 6.70 -0.30
CA GLY A 107 7.10 5.53 0.23
C GLY A 107 5.63 5.62 0.60
N LYS A 108 4.95 6.65 0.13
CA LYS A 108 3.51 6.80 0.41
C LYS A 108 2.70 6.33 -0.80
N ASN A 109 2.59 5.02 -0.97
CA ASN A 109 1.97 4.42 -2.15
C ASN A 109 0.46 4.67 -2.31
N ALA A 110 -0.21 5.20 -1.31
CA ALA A 110 -1.59 5.66 -1.40
C ALA A 110 -1.71 7.17 -1.22
N VAL A 111 -0.62 7.91 -1.44
CA VAL A 111 -0.58 9.37 -1.34
C VAL A 111 -0.39 9.96 -2.73
N VAL A 112 -1.27 10.87 -3.10
CA VAL A 112 -1.21 11.61 -4.35
C VAL A 112 -1.06 13.09 -4.02
N SER A 113 -0.10 13.78 -4.60
CA SER A 113 0.01 15.24 -4.52
C SER A 113 -0.83 15.90 -5.63
N PHE A 114 -1.41 17.06 -5.37
CA PHE A 114 -2.16 17.81 -6.37
C PHE A 114 -1.61 19.24 -6.51
N GLU A 115 -1.61 19.75 -7.72
CA GLU A 115 -1.35 21.16 -8.01
C GLU A 115 -2.67 21.93 -8.02
N ASP A 116 -2.63 23.20 -7.61
CA ASP A 116 -3.77 24.13 -7.65
C ASP A 116 -4.21 24.40 -9.10
N GLY A 117 -4.87 23.44 -9.71
CA GLY A 117 -5.37 23.53 -11.10
C GLY A 117 -6.83 23.92 -11.24
N ASP A 118 -7.58 24.17 -10.16
CA ASP A 118 -8.91 24.81 -10.21
C ASP A 118 -9.36 25.28 -8.80
N ALA A 119 -8.58 26.14 -8.17
CA ALA A 119 -8.89 26.77 -6.89
C ALA A 119 -9.93 27.89 -7.02
N SER A 120 -10.75 27.94 -8.08
CA SER A 120 -11.71 29.04 -8.28
C SER A 120 -12.93 28.99 -7.36
N ASP A 121 -13.13 27.92 -6.58
CA ASP A 121 -14.32 27.76 -5.73
C ASP A 121 -14.04 27.53 -4.22
N TYR A 122 -12.76 27.47 -3.81
CA TYR A 122 -12.39 27.42 -2.39
C TYR A 122 -11.87 28.76 -1.93
N GLY A 123 -12.52 29.35 -0.94
CA GLY A 123 -12.28 30.71 -0.45
C GLY A 123 -10.79 30.96 -0.14
N LYS A 124 -10.32 32.16 -0.46
CA LYS A 124 -8.94 32.69 -0.46
C LYS A 124 -8.15 32.63 0.86
N ASN A 125 -8.54 31.78 1.82
CA ASN A 125 -7.88 31.60 3.13
C ASN A 125 -7.80 30.13 3.58
N ALA A 126 -8.04 29.15 2.70
CA ALA A 126 -7.81 27.76 3.06
C ALA A 126 -6.32 27.47 2.96
N VAL A 127 -5.64 27.33 4.10
CA VAL A 127 -4.38 26.60 4.18
C VAL A 127 -4.66 25.24 3.56
N ALA A 128 -3.97 24.91 2.47
CA ALA A 128 -4.15 23.64 1.80
C ALA A 128 -3.84 22.52 2.81
N SER A 129 -4.88 21.84 3.29
CA SER A 129 -4.78 20.77 4.27
C SER A 129 -4.82 19.43 3.57
N CYS A 130 -4.20 18.43 4.19
CA CYS A 130 -4.33 17.03 3.78
C CYS A 130 -5.81 16.66 3.58
N ARG A 131 -6.12 15.90 2.52
CA ARG A 131 -7.44 15.34 2.27
C ARG A 131 -7.41 13.83 2.44
N LEU A 132 -8.38 13.33 3.19
CA LEU A 132 -8.57 11.91 3.50
C LEU A 132 -9.72 11.39 2.64
N LEU A 133 -9.39 10.66 1.58
CA LEU A 133 -10.37 10.14 0.64
C LEU A 133 -10.92 8.83 1.16
N ASP A 134 -12.22 8.82 1.48
CA ASP A 134 -12.94 7.69 2.05
C ASP A 134 -13.73 6.97 0.94
N PHE A 135 -13.04 6.09 0.21
CA PHE A 135 -13.63 5.26 -0.82
C PHE A 135 -14.38 4.09 -0.21
N ARG A 136 -15.35 3.57 -0.95
CA ARG A 136 -16.08 2.38 -0.54
C ARG A 136 -15.19 1.14 -0.67
N PHE A 137 -15.07 0.40 0.42
CA PHE A 137 -14.57 -0.97 0.42
C PHE A 137 -15.74 -1.95 0.47
N ASN A 138 -15.77 -2.92 -0.42
CA ASN A 138 -16.88 -3.88 -0.52
C ASN A 138 -16.43 -5.36 -0.44
N GLY A 139 -15.28 -5.63 0.20
CA GLY A 139 -14.78 -6.99 0.36
C GLY A 139 -14.33 -7.62 -0.95
N TRP A 140 -13.53 -6.89 -1.75
CA TRP A 140 -12.93 -7.32 -3.01
C TRP A 140 -13.96 -7.80 -4.04
N GLY A 141 -14.97 -6.98 -4.27
CA GLY A 141 -16.04 -7.30 -5.21
C GLY A 141 -17.13 -8.20 -4.61
N GLU A 142 -17.48 -7.98 -3.34
CA GLU A 142 -18.56 -8.67 -2.60
C GLU A 142 -18.26 -10.16 -2.32
N LYS A 143 -16.97 -10.54 -2.27
CA LYS A 143 -16.55 -11.90 -1.90
C LYS A 143 -16.60 -12.14 -0.40
N PHE A 144 -16.34 -11.09 0.40
CA PHE A 144 -16.25 -11.15 1.86
C PHE A 144 -17.08 -10.03 2.51
N ALA A 145 -17.42 -10.22 3.79
CA ALA A 145 -18.06 -9.17 4.58
C ALA A 145 -17.09 -8.00 4.80
N ALA A 146 -17.58 -6.76 4.67
CA ALA A 146 -16.78 -5.55 4.77
C ALA A 146 -17.51 -4.42 5.53
N ASP A 147 -18.64 -4.72 6.14
CA ASP A 147 -19.49 -3.73 6.80
C ASP A 147 -18.84 -3.07 8.01
N LYS A 148 -17.97 -3.78 8.74
CA LYS A 148 -17.21 -3.23 9.87
C LYS A 148 -15.95 -2.52 9.39
N ASP A 149 -15.19 -3.12 8.49
CA ASP A 149 -13.95 -2.58 7.95
C ASP A 149 -14.20 -1.21 7.29
N ASN A 150 -15.27 -1.09 6.52
CA ASN A 150 -15.68 0.15 5.88
C ASN A 150 -16.11 1.26 6.87
N LEU A 151 -16.26 0.95 8.17
CA LEU A 151 -16.56 1.92 9.23
C LEU A 151 -15.32 2.38 10.01
N ILE A 152 -14.19 1.71 9.89
CA ILE A 152 -12.96 2.01 10.67
C ILE A 152 -12.52 3.44 10.39
N ASN A 153 -12.46 3.87 9.14
CA ASN A 153 -12.11 5.23 8.75
C ASN A 153 -12.94 6.29 9.49
N ARG A 154 -14.25 6.15 9.44
CA ARG A 154 -15.19 7.08 10.07
C ARG A 154 -15.07 7.09 11.57
N THR A 155 -14.81 5.92 12.16
CA THR A 155 -14.62 5.77 13.61
C THR A 155 -13.36 6.47 14.08
N LEU A 156 -12.23 6.26 13.40
CA LEU A 156 -10.95 6.88 13.73
C LEU A 156 -10.97 8.40 13.48
N TYR A 157 -11.59 8.85 12.37
CA TYR A 157 -11.74 10.26 12.07
C TYR A 157 -12.60 10.99 13.12
N ALA A 158 -13.74 10.40 13.52
CA ALA A 158 -14.62 10.96 14.55
C ALA A 158 -13.94 11.06 15.93
N ARG A 159 -12.97 10.20 16.21
CA ARG A 159 -12.12 10.24 17.42
C ARG A 159 -10.97 11.23 17.31
N GLY A 160 -10.84 11.89 16.16
CA GLY A 160 -9.80 12.87 15.94
C GLY A 160 -8.39 12.27 15.80
N VAL A 161 -8.26 11.06 15.29
CA VAL A 161 -6.96 10.39 15.08
C VAL A 161 -6.20 11.02 13.92
N PHE A 162 -6.91 11.48 12.91
CA PHE A 162 -6.35 12.10 11.71
C PHE A 162 -6.76 13.56 11.58
N GLY A 163 -5.81 14.40 11.19
CA GLY A 163 -6.06 15.75 10.71
C GLY A 163 -6.35 15.77 9.22
N GLY A 164 -6.94 16.87 8.75
CA GLY A 164 -7.29 17.04 7.35
C GLY A 164 -8.80 16.98 7.07
N GLU A 165 -9.16 17.14 5.82
CA GLU A 165 -10.54 17.09 5.35
C GLU A 165 -10.91 15.66 4.93
N ARG A 166 -11.92 15.06 5.55
CA ARG A 166 -12.47 13.79 5.07
C ARG A 166 -13.41 14.06 3.87
N VAL A 167 -13.09 13.43 2.75
CA VAL A 167 -13.91 13.47 1.52
C VAL A 167 -14.57 12.11 1.34
N ASP A 168 -15.91 12.10 1.30
CA ASP A 168 -16.70 10.89 1.16
C ASP A 168 -16.86 10.50 -0.32
N TYR A 169 -16.32 9.33 -0.68
CA TYR A 169 -16.45 8.72 -2.00
C TYR A 169 -17.09 7.32 -1.93
N ASP A 170 -18.09 7.16 -1.05
CA ASP A 170 -18.83 5.89 -0.90
C ASP A 170 -19.61 5.46 -2.17
N ASP A 171 -19.66 6.33 -3.18
CA ASP A 171 -20.23 6.07 -4.51
C ASP A 171 -19.28 5.33 -5.47
N PHE A 172 -18.02 5.07 -5.06
CA PHE A 172 -17.01 4.41 -5.90
C PHE A 172 -16.16 3.43 -5.08
N VAL A 173 -16.08 2.19 -5.55
CA VAL A 173 -15.27 1.15 -4.92
C VAL A 173 -13.82 1.29 -5.34
N LEU A 174 -12.92 1.45 -4.38
CA LEU A 174 -11.48 1.51 -4.63
C LEU A 174 -10.71 0.99 -3.42
N GLU A 175 -9.98 -0.08 -3.61
CA GLU A 175 -9.04 -0.64 -2.65
C GLU A 175 -7.67 0.04 -2.79
N GLY A 176 -7.02 0.38 -1.66
CA GLY A 176 -5.71 1.01 -1.69
C GLY A 176 -4.61 0.15 -2.29
N GLY A 177 -4.71 -1.17 -2.18
CA GLY A 177 -3.79 -2.14 -2.82
C GLY A 177 -3.94 -2.24 -4.33
N SER A 178 -5.07 -1.78 -4.89
CA SER A 178 -5.31 -1.78 -6.34
C SER A 178 -4.58 -0.67 -7.09
N ILE A 179 -3.93 0.27 -6.38
CA ILE A 179 -3.22 1.40 -6.98
C ILE A 179 -1.82 1.58 -6.40
N GLU A 180 -0.89 2.03 -7.23
CA GLU A 180 0.42 2.56 -6.87
C GLU A 180 0.56 3.99 -7.40
N SER A 181 1.00 4.94 -6.58
CA SER A 181 1.14 6.35 -6.97
C SER A 181 2.55 6.87 -6.73
N ASP A 182 3.07 7.63 -7.68
CA ASP A 182 4.34 8.35 -7.55
C ASP A 182 4.21 9.68 -6.79
N GLY A 183 2.99 10.09 -6.42
CA GLY A 183 2.71 11.40 -5.81
C GLY A 183 2.98 12.59 -6.73
N ARG A 184 3.26 12.38 -8.03
CA ARG A 184 3.60 13.38 -9.04
C ARG A 184 2.69 13.34 -10.26
N GLY A 185 1.58 12.66 -10.13
CA GLY A 185 0.54 12.58 -11.13
C GLY A 185 0.47 11.28 -11.92
N THR A 186 1.29 10.28 -11.64
CA THR A 186 1.16 8.94 -12.20
C THR A 186 0.52 8.00 -11.20
N VAL A 187 -0.48 7.26 -11.63
CA VAL A 187 -1.08 6.14 -10.90
C VAL A 187 -0.99 4.90 -11.76
N LEU A 188 -0.44 3.83 -11.19
CA LEU A 188 -0.39 2.50 -11.80
C LEU A 188 -1.52 1.65 -11.24
N THR A 189 -2.13 0.82 -12.06
CA THR A 189 -3.20 -0.10 -11.65
C THR A 189 -3.30 -1.28 -12.62
N THR A 190 -4.13 -2.26 -12.29
CA THR A 190 -4.43 -3.39 -13.17
C THR A 190 -5.86 -3.30 -13.72
N SER A 191 -6.02 -3.69 -14.99
CA SER A 191 -7.36 -3.80 -15.58
C SER A 191 -8.12 -5.00 -15.01
N VAL A 192 -7.42 -6.05 -14.64
CA VAL A 192 -8.01 -7.27 -14.07
C VAL A 192 -8.77 -6.93 -12.77
N CYS A 193 -8.19 -6.10 -11.91
CA CYS A 193 -8.83 -5.67 -10.67
C CYS A 193 -9.94 -4.65 -10.89
N LEU A 194 -9.63 -3.47 -11.44
CA LEU A 194 -10.59 -2.37 -11.47
C LEU A 194 -11.76 -2.61 -12.43
N MET A 195 -11.60 -3.52 -13.40
CA MET A 195 -12.67 -3.93 -14.30
C MET A 195 -13.35 -5.24 -13.87
N ALA A 196 -12.96 -5.82 -12.72
CA ALA A 196 -13.58 -7.02 -12.17
C ALA A 196 -15.07 -6.79 -11.86
N PRO A 197 -15.91 -7.84 -11.90
CA PRO A 197 -17.30 -7.75 -11.50
C PRO A 197 -17.49 -7.22 -10.07
N ASN A 198 -18.66 -6.62 -9.80
CA ASN A 198 -19.08 -6.14 -8.49
C ASN A 198 -18.22 -5.01 -7.87
N ARG A 199 -17.35 -4.34 -8.65
CA ARG A 199 -16.71 -3.09 -8.22
C ARG A 199 -17.50 -1.88 -8.74
N ASN A 200 -17.15 -1.36 -9.91
CA ASN A 200 -17.77 -0.16 -10.45
C ASN A 200 -18.56 -0.37 -11.77
N GLN A 201 -18.79 -1.63 -12.17
CA GLN A 201 -19.55 -1.93 -13.38
C GLN A 201 -21.01 -1.49 -13.25
N PRO A 202 -21.63 -0.98 -14.33
CA PRO A 202 -21.21 -1.15 -15.74
C PRO A 202 -20.26 -0.08 -16.32
N MET A 203 -19.48 0.63 -15.48
CA MET A 203 -18.52 1.62 -15.99
C MET A 203 -17.50 0.98 -16.93
N THR A 204 -17.20 1.69 -18.01
CA THR A 204 -16.10 1.36 -18.91
C THR A 204 -14.75 1.75 -18.30
N GLN A 205 -13.66 1.17 -18.79
CA GLN A 205 -12.31 1.52 -18.36
C GLN A 205 -12.02 3.03 -18.48
N ALA A 206 -12.49 3.67 -19.56
CA ALA A 206 -12.34 5.11 -19.76
C ALA A 206 -13.10 5.95 -18.71
N GLU A 207 -14.28 5.51 -18.27
CA GLU A 207 -15.03 6.17 -17.22
C GLU A 207 -14.38 5.96 -15.84
N VAL A 208 -13.87 4.76 -15.55
CA VAL A 208 -13.08 4.49 -14.34
C VAL A 208 -11.82 5.36 -14.33
N GLU A 209 -11.09 5.42 -15.45
CA GLU A 209 -9.88 6.26 -15.57
C GLU A 209 -10.18 7.73 -15.31
N GLN A 210 -11.29 8.25 -15.81
CA GLN A 210 -11.71 9.64 -15.59
C GLN A 210 -11.95 9.90 -14.09
N VAL A 211 -12.68 9.00 -13.40
CA VAL A 211 -12.93 9.10 -11.96
C VAL A 211 -11.60 9.09 -11.17
N LEU A 212 -10.68 8.18 -11.51
CA LEU A 212 -9.37 8.12 -10.84
C LEU A 212 -8.57 9.41 -11.05
N LYS A 213 -8.53 9.94 -12.28
CA LYS A 213 -7.86 11.22 -12.55
C LYS A 213 -8.44 12.38 -11.75
N GLU A 214 -9.76 12.47 -11.66
CA GLU A 214 -10.44 13.53 -10.93
C GLU A 214 -10.24 13.40 -9.41
N ARG A 215 -10.48 12.21 -8.85
CA ARG A 215 -10.46 12.01 -7.40
C ARG A 215 -9.08 11.90 -6.80
N LEU A 216 -8.12 11.35 -7.56
CA LEU A 216 -6.72 11.20 -7.14
C LEU A 216 -5.81 12.32 -7.66
N CYS A 217 -6.37 13.31 -8.36
CA CYS A 217 -5.59 14.39 -9.02
C CYS A 217 -4.48 13.84 -9.93
N ALA A 218 -4.73 12.70 -10.60
CA ALA A 218 -3.75 12.05 -11.46
C ALA A 218 -3.78 12.62 -12.88
N ARG A 219 -2.60 12.84 -13.44
CA ARG A 219 -2.41 13.24 -14.85
C ARG A 219 -2.44 12.04 -15.79
N LYS A 220 -1.97 10.90 -15.31
CA LYS A 220 -1.85 9.65 -16.09
C LYS A 220 -2.20 8.43 -15.25
N ILE A 221 -3.03 7.56 -15.80
CA ILE A 221 -3.25 6.21 -15.29
C ILE A 221 -2.54 5.23 -16.22
N VAL A 222 -1.68 4.39 -15.68
CA VAL A 222 -1.00 3.31 -16.40
C VAL A 222 -1.69 2.00 -16.05
N TRP A 223 -2.26 1.36 -17.04
CA TRP A 223 -2.98 0.10 -16.91
C TRP A 223 -2.08 -1.08 -17.26
N PHE A 224 -2.05 -2.08 -16.39
CA PHE A 224 -1.44 -3.38 -16.67
C PHE A 224 -2.55 -4.43 -16.79
N ASP A 225 -2.44 -5.30 -17.80
CA ASP A 225 -3.45 -6.31 -18.12
C ASP A 225 -3.02 -7.71 -17.65
N HIS A 226 -1.84 -7.81 -17.07
CA HIS A 226 -1.16 -9.04 -16.71
C HIS A 226 -0.54 -8.98 -15.32
N GLY A 227 -0.16 -10.14 -14.78
CA GLY A 227 0.56 -10.27 -13.52
C GLY A 227 -0.26 -10.85 -12.38
N GLN A 228 -1.40 -11.48 -12.67
CA GLN A 228 -2.20 -12.13 -11.65
C GLN A 228 -1.47 -13.33 -11.04
N LEU A 229 -1.36 -13.35 -9.70
CA LEU A 229 -0.78 -14.46 -8.96
C LEU A 229 -1.83 -15.56 -8.71
N ILE A 230 -1.42 -16.82 -8.81
CA ILE A 230 -2.29 -17.95 -8.43
C ILE A 230 -2.56 -17.88 -6.94
N GLY A 231 -3.83 -17.96 -6.56
CA GLY A 231 -4.29 -17.87 -5.17
C GLY A 231 -4.63 -16.45 -4.73
N ASP A 232 -4.44 -15.42 -5.58
CA ASP A 232 -4.82 -14.06 -5.24
C ASP A 232 -6.34 -13.88 -5.21
N ASP A 233 -6.85 -13.36 -4.10
CA ASP A 233 -8.28 -13.11 -3.86
C ASP A 233 -8.74 -11.70 -4.25
N THR A 234 -7.79 -10.82 -4.60
CA THR A 234 -8.05 -9.40 -4.86
C THR A 234 -8.44 -9.10 -6.30
N ASP A 235 -8.40 -10.10 -7.19
CA ASP A 235 -8.51 -9.98 -8.65
C ASP A 235 -7.30 -9.28 -9.29
N GLY A 236 -6.11 -9.39 -8.72
CA GLY A 236 -4.87 -8.87 -9.29
C GLY A 236 -4.52 -7.45 -8.83
N HIS A 237 -4.46 -7.22 -7.53
CA HIS A 237 -3.93 -5.99 -6.95
C HIS A 237 -2.51 -5.73 -7.42
N ILE A 238 -2.23 -4.48 -7.78
CA ILE A 238 -0.91 -4.09 -8.29
C ILE A 238 0.18 -4.17 -7.23
N ASP A 239 -0.14 -3.95 -5.96
CA ASP A 239 0.80 -3.96 -4.85
C ASP A 239 1.40 -5.33 -4.55
N THR A 240 0.82 -6.40 -5.12
CA THR A 240 1.36 -7.76 -5.03
C THR A 240 2.37 -8.08 -6.14
N ILE A 241 2.43 -7.27 -7.21
CA ILE A 241 3.21 -7.57 -8.42
C ILE A 241 4.18 -6.47 -8.83
N VAL A 242 3.82 -5.18 -8.64
CA VAL A 242 4.65 -4.02 -9.06
C VAL A 242 4.61 -2.95 -8.00
N ARG A 243 5.77 -2.44 -7.60
CA ARG A 243 5.90 -1.40 -6.58
C ARG A 243 6.75 -0.24 -7.08
N LEU A 244 6.26 0.97 -6.83
CA LEU A 244 7.01 2.20 -7.06
C LEU A 244 8.07 2.40 -5.97
N CYS A 245 9.28 2.74 -6.41
CA CYS A 245 10.45 2.99 -5.58
C CYS A 245 11.08 4.33 -5.94
N PRO A 246 12.05 4.82 -5.15
CA PRO A 246 12.83 6.01 -5.47
C PRO A 246 13.40 6.01 -6.90
N ASP A 247 13.75 7.21 -7.39
CA ASP A 247 14.44 7.41 -8.67
C ASP A 247 13.77 6.77 -9.88
N ASN A 248 12.44 6.89 -9.95
CA ASN A 248 11.62 6.35 -11.04
C ASN A 248 11.86 4.85 -11.27
N THR A 249 12.03 4.10 -10.20
CA THR A 249 12.29 2.66 -10.22
C THR A 249 11.01 1.88 -9.95
N LEU A 250 10.81 0.77 -10.65
CA LEU A 250 9.80 -0.25 -10.35
C LEU A 250 10.50 -1.53 -9.91
N LEU A 251 10.15 -2.02 -8.72
CA LEU A 251 10.36 -3.40 -8.32
C LEU A 251 9.15 -4.22 -8.76
N TYR A 252 9.37 -5.35 -9.43
CA TYR A 252 8.29 -6.19 -9.95
C TYR A 252 8.60 -7.68 -9.83
N VAL A 253 7.58 -8.48 -9.68
CA VAL A 253 7.70 -9.95 -9.61
C VAL A 253 7.99 -10.52 -10.99
N GLY A 254 8.99 -11.39 -11.09
CA GLY A 254 9.27 -12.14 -12.31
C GLY A 254 9.37 -13.65 -12.04
N CYS A 255 8.99 -14.47 -13.01
CA CYS A 255 9.10 -15.91 -12.97
C CYS A 255 10.21 -16.38 -13.93
N ASP A 256 11.14 -17.23 -13.44
CA ASP A 256 12.23 -17.78 -14.25
C ASP A 256 11.93 -19.20 -14.77
N ASP A 257 10.98 -19.91 -14.17
CA ASP A 257 10.61 -21.26 -14.59
C ASP A 257 9.53 -21.21 -15.67
N GLU A 258 9.93 -21.52 -16.89
CA GLU A 258 9.01 -21.59 -18.06
C GLU A 258 7.90 -22.65 -17.90
N ASN A 259 8.04 -23.59 -16.97
CA ASN A 259 7.03 -24.60 -16.67
C ASN A 259 6.04 -24.15 -15.58
N ASP A 260 6.31 -23.06 -14.87
CA ASP A 260 5.38 -22.51 -13.89
C ASP A 260 4.15 -21.94 -14.63
N PRO A 261 2.93 -22.28 -14.22
CA PRO A 261 1.70 -21.80 -14.86
C PRO A 261 1.55 -20.28 -14.87
N GLN A 262 2.27 -19.54 -14.00
CA GLN A 262 2.28 -18.07 -13.95
C GLN A 262 3.31 -17.44 -14.90
N TYR A 263 4.24 -18.23 -15.47
CA TYR A 263 5.34 -17.70 -16.29
C TYR A 263 4.86 -16.82 -17.44
N ALA A 264 3.89 -17.31 -18.21
CA ALA A 264 3.44 -16.61 -19.41
C ALA A 264 2.81 -15.24 -19.08
N ASP A 265 2.03 -15.16 -18.02
CA ASP A 265 1.34 -13.94 -17.61
C ASP A 265 2.31 -12.93 -16.98
N LEU A 266 3.21 -13.36 -16.08
CA LEU A 266 4.25 -12.51 -15.51
C LEU A 266 5.27 -12.03 -16.57
N HIS A 267 5.56 -12.86 -17.59
CA HIS A 267 6.37 -12.43 -18.71
C HIS A 267 5.66 -11.36 -19.56
N ALA A 268 4.35 -11.47 -19.77
CA ALA A 268 3.55 -10.46 -20.44
C ALA A 268 3.52 -9.13 -19.67
N LEU A 269 3.37 -9.18 -18.33
CA LEU A 269 3.52 -8.01 -17.47
C LEU A 269 4.88 -7.32 -17.66
N GLU A 270 5.97 -8.09 -17.69
CA GLU A 270 7.31 -7.54 -17.92
C GLU A 270 7.42 -6.80 -19.25
N GLN A 271 6.76 -7.28 -20.31
CA GLN A 271 6.76 -6.55 -21.60
C GLN A 271 5.98 -5.23 -21.50
N GLN A 272 4.87 -5.18 -20.75
CA GLN A 272 4.13 -3.93 -20.49
C GLN A 272 4.97 -2.94 -19.68
N LEU A 273 5.69 -3.40 -18.64
CA LEU A 273 6.57 -2.57 -17.80
C LEU A 273 7.72 -1.94 -18.61
N LYS A 274 8.29 -2.66 -19.57
CA LYS A 274 9.40 -2.16 -20.44
C LYS A 274 9.03 -0.95 -21.29
N VAL A 275 7.75 -0.73 -21.55
CA VAL A 275 7.25 0.38 -22.37
C VAL A 275 6.46 1.40 -21.57
N ALA A 276 6.20 1.13 -20.29
CA ALA A 276 5.52 2.04 -19.38
C ALA A 276 6.37 3.30 -19.11
N THR A 277 5.69 4.44 -18.92
CA THR A 277 6.33 5.69 -18.58
C THR A 277 5.50 6.43 -17.52
N ASP A 278 6.16 7.28 -16.74
CA ASP A 278 5.49 8.20 -15.84
C ASP A 278 4.63 9.25 -16.58
N ALA A 279 4.01 10.16 -15.85
CA ALA A 279 3.16 11.22 -16.41
C ALA A 279 3.95 12.25 -17.25
N ASP A 280 5.26 12.33 -17.08
CA ASP A 280 6.16 13.21 -17.83
C ASP A 280 6.80 12.51 -19.03
N GLY A 281 6.48 11.22 -19.25
CA GLY A 281 6.96 10.42 -20.37
C GLY A 281 8.32 9.74 -20.11
N ASN A 282 8.85 9.77 -18.89
CA ASN A 282 10.11 9.13 -18.55
C ASN A 282 9.91 7.62 -18.37
N PRO A 283 10.80 6.78 -18.91
CA PRO A 283 10.74 5.34 -18.69
C PRO A 283 11.16 5.01 -17.23
N TYR A 284 10.67 3.88 -16.73
CA TYR A 284 11.07 3.36 -15.43
C TYR A 284 12.37 2.57 -15.50
N ARG A 285 13.18 2.69 -14.45
CA ARG A 285 14.20 1.69 -14.13
C ARG A 285 13.51 0.45 -13.57
N LEU A 286 13.79 -0.72 -14.14
CA LEU A 286 13.16 -1.97 -13.75
C LEU A 286 14.10 -2.83 -12.94
N LEU A 287 13.68 -3.25 -11.73
CA LEU A 287 14.36 -4.24 -10.90
C LEU A 287 13.44 -5.44 -10.68
N ARG A 288 13.91 -6.61 -11.08
CA ARG A 288 13.11 -7.83 -11.09
C ARG A 288 13.34 -8.62 -9.81
N LEU A 289 12.32 -8.71 -8.95
CA LEU A 289 12.30 -9.56 -7.77
C LEU A 289 12.26 -11.04 -8.15
N PRO A 290 12.90 -11.93 -7.39
CA PRO A 290 12.70 -13.35 -7.56
C PRO A 290 11.24 -13.70 -7.22
N MET A 291 10.75 -14.77 -7.82
CA MET A 291 9.51 -15.39 -7.38
C MET A 291 9.84 -16.34 -6.23
N PRO A 292 9.08 -16.34 -5.12
CA PRO A 292 9.22 -17.37 -4.10
C PRO A 292 8.94 -18.76 -4.68
N ASP A 293 9.62 -19.77 -4.18
CA ASP A 293 9.21 -21.17 -4.42
C ASP A 293 7.77 -21.34 -3.96
N ALA A 294 6.97 -22.10 -4.70
CA ALA A 294 5.55 -22.22 -4.46
C ALA A 294 5.24 -22.72 -3.05
N LEU A 295 4.44 -21.96 -2.33
CA LEU A 295 3.88 -22.31 -1.03
C LEU A 295 2.45 -22.83 -1.22
N TYR A 296 2.06 -23.74 -0.36
CA TYR A 296 0.73 -24.38 -0.41
C TYR A 296 0.11 -24.45 0.98
N ASP A 297 -1.22 -24.26 1.06
CA ASP A 297 -2.03 -24.57 2.22
C ASP A 297 -3.23 -25.42 1.76
N ASP A 298 -3.50 -26.52 2.44
CA ASP A 298 -4.55 -27.50 2.10
C ASP A 298 -4.59 -27.97 0.63
N GLY A 299 -3.46 -27.85 -0.08
CA GLY A 299 -3.30 -28.23 -1.50
C GLY A 299 -3.47 -27.08 -2.49
N ASP A 300 -3.90 -25.92 -2.07
CA ASP A 300 -4.01 -24.72 -2.88
C ASP A 300 -2.72 -23.90 -2.83
N ARG A 301 -2.28 -23.38 -3.98
CA ARG A 301 -1.09 -22.54 -4.08
C ARG A 301 -1.40 -21.15 -3.55
N LEU A 302 -0.52 -20.67 -2.67
CA LEU A 302 -0.61 -19.34 -2.07
C LEU A 302 0.07 -18.27 -2.94
N PRO A 303 -0.43 -17.01 -2.96
CA PRO A 303 0.10 -15.91 -3.78
C PRO A 303 1.33 -15.24 -3.13
N ALA A 304 2.33 -16.05 -2.74
CA ALA A 304 3.53 -15.52 -2.12
C ALA A 304 4.31 -14.59 -3.06
N THR A 305 4.71 -13.43 -2.56
CA THR A 305 5.41 -12.40 -3.34
C THR A 305 6.30 -11.54 -2.45
N TYR A 306 7.48 -11.17 -2.94
CA TYR A 306 8.34 -10.18 -2.28
C TYR A 306 7.94 -8.73 -2.60
N ALA A 307 7.02 -8.49 -3.54
CA ALA A 307 6.59 -7.15 -3.90
C ALA A 307 5.70 -6.49 -2.83
N ASN A 308 5.03 -7.25 -1.99
CA ASN A 308 4.11 -6.71 -1.00
C ASN A 308 4.81 -6.20 0.28
N PHE A 309 5.88 -5.40 0.09
CA PHE A 309 6.67 -4.78 1.16
C PHE A 309 6.05 -3.44 1.62
N LEU A 310 6.28 -3.09 2.87
CA LEU A 310 5.88 -1.82 3.47
C LEU A 310 7.07 -0.85 3.54
N ILE A 311 6.86 0.37 3.05
CA ILE A 311 7.84 1.45 3.13
C ILE A 311 7.44 2.38 4.27
N ILE A 312 8.37 2.63 5.20
CA ILE A 312 8.21 3.53 6.34
C ILE A 312 9.38 4.51 6.42
N ASN A 313 9.36 5.46 7.34
CA ASN A 313 10.46 6.40 7.52
C ASN A 313 11.75 5.67 7.88
N GLY A 314 12.72 5.66 6.98
CA GLY A 314 14.04 5.09 7.20
C GLY A 314 14.14 3.57 7.09
N ALA A 315 13.05 2.84 6.86
CA ALA A 315 13.09 1.39 6.67
C ALA A 315 12.10 0.88 5.62
N VAL A 316 12.38 -0.32 5.10
CA VAL A 316 11.46 -1.11 4.27
C VAL A 316 11.28 -2.48 4.92
N ILE A 317 10.03 -2.83 5.23
CA ILE A 317 9.67 -4.12 5.81
C ILE A 317 9.25 -5.04 4.68
N VAL A 318 10.01 -6.11 4.49
CA VAL A 318 9.90 -7.02 3.35
C VAL A 318 9.38 -8.38 3.81
N PRO A 319 8.35 -8.95 3.16
CA PRO A 319 7.94 -10.31 3.46
C PRO A 319 9.04 -11.31 3.10
N THR A 320 9.25 -12.31 3.95
CA THR A 320 10.15 -13.43 3.71
C THR A 320 9.41 -14.76 3.91
N TYR A 321 9.94 -15.84 3.35
CA TYR A 321 9.22 -17.11 3.29
C TYR A 321 10.06 -18.31 3.75
N ALA A 322 11.12 -18.07 4.55
CA ALA A 322 12.09 -19.07 4.98
C ALA A 322 12.78 -19.80 3.80
N GLN A 323 13.02 -19.06 2.72
CA GLN A 323 13.71 -19.50 1.50
C GLN A 323 15.02 -18.73 1.38
N GLU A 324 16.07 -19.22 2.05
CA GLU A 324 17.33 -18.50 2.30
C GLU A 324 17.89 -17.78 1.07
N GLU A 325 17.93 -18.44 -0.09
CA GLU A 325 18.49 -17.87 -1.32
C GLU A 325 17.56 -16.81 -1.93
N ASN A 326 16.27 -17.10 -2.03
CA ASN A 326 15.25 -16.18 -2.58
C ASN A 326 15.05 -14.97 -1.67
N ASP A 327 14.95 -15.20 -0.34
CA ASP A 327 14.83 -14.13 0.65
C ASP A 327 16.03 -13.18 0.59
N ALA A 328 17.26 -13.73 0.59
CA ALA A 328 18.49 -12.92 0.52
C ALA A 328 18.57 -12.11 -0.78
N ARG A 329 18.18 -12.69 -1.92
CA ARG A 329 18.14 -12.00 -3.22
C ARG A 329 17.10 -10.89 -3.24
N ALA A 330 15.90 -11.13 -2.70
CA ALA A 330 14.83 -10.13 -2.63
C ALA A 330 15.24 -8.95 -1.75
N LEU A 331 15.76 -9.21 -0.53
CA LEU A 331 16.24 -8.17 0.38
C LEU A 331 17.35 -7.32 -0.25
N ALA A 332 18.29 -7.94 -0.99
CA ALA A 332 19.36 -7.21 -1.68
C ALA A 332 18.82 -6.29 -2.80
N LEU A 333 17.81 -6.72 -3.56
CA LEU A 333 17.18 -5.91 -4.60
C LEU A 333 16.37 -4.74 -4.01
N VAL A 334 15.70 -4.96 -2.88
CA VAL A 334 15.02 -3.88 -2.15
C VAL A 334 16.06 -2.88 -1.63
N ALA A 335 17.17 -3.34 -1.05
CA ALA A 335 18.27 -2.46 -0.61
C ALA A 335 18.86 -1.64 -1.76
N GLU A 336 18.95 -2.21 -2.97
CA GLU A 336 19.39 -1.48 -4.17
C GLU A 336 18.40 -0.38 -4.59
N ALA A 337 17.08 -0.64 -4.41
CA ALA A 337 16.03 0.33 -4.73
C ALA A 337 15.89 1.43 -3.67
N PHE A 338 16.28 1.16 -2.42
CA PHE A 338 16.13 2.07 -1.28
C PHE A 338 17.48 2.35 -0.59
N PRO A 339 18.39 3.08 -1.24
CA PRO A 339 19.71 3.39 -0.66
C PRO A 339 19.57 4.17 0.66
N GLY A 340 20.18 3.65 1.73
CA GLY A 340 20.18 4.30 3.04
C GLY A 340 18.98 3.97 3.93
N TYR A 341 18.09 3.10 3.49
CA TYR A 341 17.03 2.54 4.32
C TYR A 341 17.50 1.23 4.99
N ASP A 342 17.00 0.97 6.18
CA ASP A 342 17.13 -0.34 6.80
C ASP A 342 16.15 -1.31 6.14
N ILE A 343 16.62 -2.50 5.77
CA ILE A 343 15.80 -3.52 5.13
C ILE A 343 15.52 -4.64 6.15
N ILE A 344 14.25 -4.75 6.53
CA ILE A 344 13.80 -5.65 7.60
C ILE A 344 12.97 -6.78 6.99
N GLY A 345 13.48 -8.01 7.03
CA GLY A 345 12.72 -9.19 6.63
C GLY A 345 11.82 -9.68 7.76
N ILE A 346 10.54 -9.93 7.47
CA ILE A 346 9.59 -10.56 8.41
C ILE A 346 9.01 -11.81 7.76
N ASP A 347 9.05 -12.92 8.50
CA ASP A 347 8.46 -14.20 8.04
C ASP A 347 6.95 -14.06 7.86
N SER A 348 6.53 -14.13 6.60
CA SER A 348 5.14 -13.88 6.18
C SER A 348 4.42 -15.17 5.79
N ARG A 349 4.96 -16.35 6.14
CA ARG A 349 4.33 -17.63 5.83
C ARG A 349 2.96 -17.80 6.49
N THR A 350 2.75 -17.19 7.66
CA THR A 350 1.44 -17.17 8.32
C THR A 350 0.51 -16.18 7.61
N ILE A 351 0.98 -14.98 7.27
CA ILE A 351 0.15 -13.96 6.60
C ILE A 351 -0.39 -14.49 5.27
N VAL A 352 0.47 -15.09 4.44
CA VAL A 352 0.11 -15.49 3.08
C VAL A 352 -0.95 -16.61 3.03
N ARG A 353 -1.21 -17.29 4.14
CA ARG A 353 -2.33 -18.28 4.26
C ARG A 353 -3.70 -17.64 4.05
N GLN A 354 -3.82 -16.33 4.30
CA GLN A 354 -5.00 -15.52 4.01
C GLN A 354 -4.80 -14.65 2.74
N HIS A 355 -3.96 -15.12 1.81
CA HIS A 355 -3.78 -14.60 0.45
C HIS A 355 -3.19 -13.20 0.33
N GLY A 356 -2.89 -12.49 1.45
CA GLY A 356 -2.22 -11.18 1.48
C GLY A 356 -0.80 -11.21 2.04
N SER A 357 -0.22 -10.03 2.27
CA SER A 357 1.08 -9.89 2.93
C SER A 357 1.20 -8.56 3.68
N ILE A 358 2.41 -8.13 4.04
CA ILE A 358 2.69 -7.01 4.97
C ILE A 358 2.07 -5.68 4.51
N HIS A 359 2.18 -5.34 3.21
CA HIS A 359 1.60 -4.10 2.69
C HIS A 359 0.08 -4.08 2.81
N CYS A 360 -0.56 -5.20 2.53
CA CYS A 360 -2.02 -5.34 2.62
C CYS A 360 -2.55 -5.12 4.05
N LEU A 361 -1.77 -5.43 5.09
CA LEU A 361 -2.13 -5.23 6.49
C LEU A 361 -2.02 -3.78 6.97
N THR A 362 -1.45 -2.88 6.17
CA THR A 362 -1.01 -1.56 6.61
C THR A 362 -1.40 -0.43 5.67
N MET A 363 -1.56 0.79 6.21
CA MET A 363 -1.73 2.01 5.43
C MET A 363 -0.85 3.12 6.00
N GLN A 364 -0.12 3.84 5.14
CA GLN A 364 0.68 4.99 5.53
C GLN A 364 -0.12 6.28 5.46
N TYR A 365 0.15 7.18 6.42
CA TYR A 365 -0.41 8.52 6.43
C TYR A 365 0.70 9.57 6.45
N PRO A 366 0.65 10.59 5.57
CA PRO A 366 1.62 11.68 5.58
C PRO A 366 1.61 12.45 6.91
N ALA A 367 2.74 13.05 7.27
CA ALA A 367 2.86 13.86 8.47
C ALA A 367 1.86 15.04 8.50
N GLU A 368 1.47 15.53 7.34
CA GLU A 368 0.48 16.59 7.14
C GLU A 368 -0.93 16.19 7.57
N CYS A 369 -1.21 14.86 7.61
CA CYS A 369 -2.49 14.31 8.07
C CYS A 369 -2.51 14.01 9.58
N ARG A 370 -1.46 14.37 10.32
CA ARG A 370 -1.45 14.24 11.78
C ARG A 370 -2.29 15.31 12.44
N LEU A 371 -2.90 14.96 13.56
CA LEU A 371 -3.44 15.96 14.47
C LEU A 371 -2.33 16.86 15.01
N ALA A 372 -2.62 18.15 15.11
CA ALA A 372 -1.86 19.00 15.98
C ALA A 372 -1.89 18.41 17.41
N LYS A 373 -0.72 18.26 18.04
CA LYS A 373 -0.57 17.74 19.40
C LYS A 373 -1.38 18.55 20.39
#